data_ed6a3a43895e663da01f6be09e7b4543
#
_entry.id   ed6a3a43895e663da01f6be09e7b4543
#
_cell.length_a   1.000
_cell.length_b   1.000
_cell.length_c   1.000
_cell.angle_alpha   90.00
_cell.angle_beta   90.00
_cell.angle_gamma   90.00
#
_symmetry.space_group_name_H-M   'P 1'
#
loop_
_entity.id
_entity.type
_entity.pdbx_description
1 polymer ?
#
loop_
_entity_poly.entity_id
_entity_poly.type
_entity_poly.pdbx_seq_one_letter_code
_entity_poly.pdbx_strand_id
1 'polypeptide(L)'
;YDYHALVNFMSPRSSREVIKLTIPEGYTSRQIFALLEENRICTAKDAAAYAANGELGDYWFLEGLERGEENALEGYLFPDTYEFYKNSTPREAIERMLNNFENRFDEDMIASLENLNKKVTDGSYGIREIVIIASLIEKESAAPGESPMVSGVIYNRLFRWGNNRKLLNID
;
A
#
# COMPACT_ATOMS: atom_id res chain seq x y z
N TYR A 1 14.53 29.24 -28.33
CA TYR A 1 14.42 27.79 -28.16
C TYR A 1 15.79 27.26 -27.76
N ASP A 2 15.88 26.64 -26.57
CA ASP A 2 17.13 26.08 -26.09
C ASP A 2 17.36 24.72 -26.75
N TYR A 3 18.22 24.68 -27.78
CA TYR A 3 18.57 23.47 -28.53
C TYR A 3 19.22 22.42 -27.63
N HIS A 4 19.99 22.83 -26.61
CA HIS A 4 20.60 21.91 -25.66
C HIS A 4 19.56 21.20 -24.79
N ALA A 5 18.51 21.90 -24.38
CA ALA A 5 17.39 21.29 -23.64
C ALA A 5 16.66 20.27 -24.50
N LEU A 6 16.48 20.55 -25.80
CA LEU A 6 15.83 19.64 -26.74
C LEU A 6 16.69 18.40 -27.03
N VAL A 7 17.99 18.57 -27.21
CA VAL A 7 18.94 17.45 -27.42
C VAL A 7 19.02 16.58 -26.18
N ASN A 8 19.04 17.15 -24.97
CA ASN A 8 19.02 16.40 -23.72
C ASN A 8 17.69 15.65 -23.52
N PHE A 9 16.58 16.21 -23.98
CA PHE A 9 15.27 15.55 -23.97
C PHE A 9 15.19 14.41 -25.01
N MET A 10 15.82 14.56 -26.15
CA MET A 10 15.84 13.57 -27.25
C MET A 10 17.02 12.61 -27.16
N SER A 11 18.04 12.88 -26.31
CA SER A 11 19.08 11.89 -26.03
C SER A 11 18.40 10.62 -25.54
N PRO A 12 18.75 9.43 -26.13
CA PRO A 12 18.26 8.19 -25.57
C PRO A 12 18.65 8.21 -24.09
N ARG A 13 17.63 8.17 -23.20
CA ARG A 13 17.87 8.02 -21.76
C ARG A 13 18.84 6.85 -21.66
N SER A 14 20.10 7.16 -21.45
CA SER A 14 21.17 6.16 -21.38
C SER A 14 20.66 5.06 -20.49
N SER A 15 20.75 3.84 -20.90
CA SER A 15 20.17 2.64 -20.29
C SER A 15 20.29 2.72 -18.76
N ARG A 16 19.26 3.28 -18.11
CA ARG A 16 19.22 3.26 -16.65
C ARG A 16 19.21 1.80 -16.27
N GLU A 17 20.15 1.41 -15.45
CA GLU A 17 20.22 0.06 -14.92
C GLU A 17 18.87 -0.28 -14.27
N VAL A 18 18.23 -1.33 -14.78
CA VAL A 18 16.96 -1.82 -14.24
C VAL A 18 17.26 -2.81 -13.13
N ILE A 19 16.65 -2.59 -11.98
CA ILE A 19 16.78 -3.43 -10.80
C ILE A 19 15.45 -4.14 -10.60
N LYS A 20 15.46 -5.46 -10.68
CA LYS A 20 14.28 -6.28 -10.34
C LYS A 20 14.31 -6.56 -8.84
N LEU A 21 13.31 -6.07 -8.12
CA LEU A 21 13.22 -6.14 -6.67
C LEU A 21 11.89 -6.74 -6.26
N THR A 22 11.93 -7.75 -5.41
CA THR A 22 10.72 -8.33 -4.80
C THR A 22 10.50 -7.70 -3.43
N ILE A 23 9.33 -7.14 -3.23
CA ILE A 23 8.82 -6.67 -1.93
C ILE A 23 8.04 -7.84 -1.31
N PRO A 24 8.50 -8.44 -0.20
CA PRO A 24 7.79 -9.53 0.45
C PRO A 24 6.48 -9.08 1.09
N GLU A 25 5.54 -10.01 1.21
CA GLU A 25 4.33 -9.83 2.01
C GLU A 25 4.69 -9.59 3.49
N GLY A 26 3.86 -8.84 4.20
CA GLY A 26 4.07 -8.52 5.63
C GLY A 26 5.12 -7.46 5.92
N TYR A 27 5.79 -6.89 4.90
CA TYR A 27 6.73 -5.79 5.11
C TYR A 27 6.01 -4.51 5.49
N THR A 28 6.57 -3.83 6.51
CA THR A 28 6.15 -2.46 6.85
C THR A 28 6.73 -1.45 5.85
N SER A 29 6.12 -0.27 5.75
CA SER A 29 6.62 0.83 4.91
C SER A 29 8.10 1.13 5.19
N ARG A 30 8.51 1.10 6.48
CA ARG A 30 9.91 1.29 6.88
C ARG A 30 10.84 0.23 6.30
N GLN A 31 10.42 -1.05 6.32
CA GLN A 31 11.21 -2.14 5.74
C GLN A 31 11.29 -2.02 4.23
N ILE A 32 10.19 -1.62 3.58
CA ILE A 32 10.16 -1.36 2.14
C ILE A 32 11.12 -0.24 1.78
N PHE A 33 11.10 0.89 2.50
CA PHE A 33 12.01 2.01 2.22
C PHE A 33 13.48 1.64 2.43
N ALA A 34 13.79 0.86 3.47
CA ALA A 34 15.14 0.33 3.67
C ALA A 34 15.59 -0.59 2.53
N LEU A 35 14.68 -1.43 2.02
CA LEU A 35 14.96 -2.32 0.89
C LEU A 35 15.20 -1.54 -0.42
N LEU A 36 14.46 -0.43 -0.65
CA LEU A 36 14.68 0.46 -1.79
C LEU A 36 16.08 1.11 -1.72
N GLU A 37 16.52 1.53 -0.53
CA GLU A 37 17.83 2.13 -0.31
C GLU A 37 18.96 1.12 -0.50
N GLU A 38 18.84 -0.07 0.07
CA GLU A 38 19.82 -1.17 -0.08
C GLU A 38 20.06 -1.50 -1.56
N ASN A 39 19.00 -1.46 -2.36
CA ASN A 39 19.05 -1.72 -3.79
C ASN A 39 19.34 -0.47 -4.64
N ARG A 40 19.72 0.66 -4.03
CA ARG A 40 20.10 1.91 -4.71
C ARG A 40 19.01 2.46 -5.64
N ILE A 41 17.75 2.28 -5.25
CA ILE A 41 16.60 2.84 -5.98
C ILE A 41 16.39 4.29 -5.55
N CYS A 42 16.18 4.52 -4.24
CA CYS A 42 16.15 5.85 -3.62
C CYS A 42 16.54 5.73 -2.15
N THR A 43 16.78 6.83 -1.44
CA THR A 43 17.08 6.77 -0.02
C THR A 43 15.82 6.48 0.80
N ALA A 44 15.95 5.73 1.90
CA ALA A 44 14.82 5.44 2.80
C ALA A 44 14.23 6.73 3.38
N LYS A 45 15.08 7.71 3.70
CA LYS A 45 14.68 9.02 4.19
C LYS A 45 13.80 9.77 3.20
N ASP A 46 14.21 9.83 1.94
CA ASP A 46 13.46 10.55 0.91
C ASP A 46 12.16 9.83 0.57
N ALA A 47 12.16 8.48 0.58
CA ALA A 47 10.95 7.68 0.41
C ALA A 47 9.95 7.93 1.54
N ALA A 48 10.40 7.92 2.80
CA ALA A 48 9.57 8.23 3.96
C ALA A 48 9.02 9.67 3.91
N ALA A 49 9.85 10.65 3.57
CA ALA A 49 9.43 12.03 3.42
C ALA A 49 8.38 12.20 2.30
N TYR A 50 8.55 11.50 1.18
CA TYR A 50 7.58 11.51 0.09
C TYR A 50 6.26 10.79 0.49
N ALA A 51 6.32 9.67 1.19
CA ALA A 51 5.15 8.99 1.72
C ALA A 51 4.36 9.89 2.67
N ALA A 52 5.04 10.64 3.53
CA ALA A 52 4.41 11.56 4.48
C ALA A 52 3.79 12.79 3.79
N ASN A 53 4.50 13.45 2.88
CA ASN A 53 4.18 14.81 2.44
C ASN A 53 4.27 15.04 0.93
N GLY A 54 4.67 14.04 0.13
CA GLY A 54 4.82 14.19 -1.32
C GLY A 54 3.47 14.42 -2.01
N GLU A 55 3.51 15.01 -3.19
CA GLU A 55 2.32 15.13 -4.05
C GLU A 55 2.08 13.78 -4.74
N LEU A 56 1.18 12.99 -4.19
CA LEU A 56 0.74 11.73 -4.80
C LEU A 56 -0.20 12.00 -5.97
N GLY A 57 -0.27 11.05 -6.90
CA GLY A 57 -1.30 11.01 -7.92
C GLY A 57 -2.71 10.94 -7.33
N ASP A 58 -3.70 11.09 -8.19
CA ASP A 58 -5.11 11.04 -7.82
C ASP A 58 -5.56 9.57 -7.65
N TYR A 59 -5.33 9.04 -6.46
CA TYR A 59 -5.70 7.67 -6.10
C TYR A 59 -6.99 7.67 -5.28
N TRP A 60 -8.07 7.14 -5.83
CA TRP A 60 -9.38 7.09 -5.19
C TRP A 60 -9.37 6.37 -3.83
N PHE A 61 -8.51 5.37 -3.65
CA PHE A 61 -8.39 4.61 -2.39
C PHE A 61 -7.60 5.35 -1.29
N LEU A 62 -6.96 6.47 -1.61
CA LEU A 62 -6.29 7.35 -0.64
C LEU A 62 -7.14 8.57 -0.26
N GLU A 63 -8.38 8.67 -0.77
CA GLU A 63 -9.27 9.77 -0.43
C GLU A 63 -9.53 9.81 1.08
N GLY A 64 -9.32 10.98 1.68
CA GLY A 64 -9.46 11.16 3.13
C GLY A 64 -8.35 10.57 3.98
N LEU A 65 -7.27 10.03 3.38
CA LEU A 65 -6.12 9.56 4.13
C LEU A 65 -5.37 10.74 4.76
N GLU A 66 -5.32 10.76 6.10
CA GLU A 66 -4.48 11.71 6.83
C GLU A 66 -3.01 11.33 6.62
N ARG A 67 -2.24 12.30 6.15
CA ARG A 67 -0.81 12.18 5.92
C ARG A 67 -0.02 13.08 6.86
N GLY A 68 1.29 12.96 6.85
CA GLY A 68 2.20 13.71 7.72
C GLY A 68 3.16 12.80 8.47
N GLU A 69 2.81 11.53 8.63
CA GLU A 69 3.65 10.52 9.26
C GLU A 69 4.32 9.62 8.20
N GLU A 70 5.52 9.11 8.51
CA GLU A 70 6.30 8.25 7.61
C GLU A 70 5.58 6.96 7.21
N ASN A 71 4.67 6.48 8.05
CA ASN A 71 3.86 5.29 7.84
C ASN A 71 2.47 5.58 7.24
N ALA A 72 2.23 6.77 6.72
CA ALA A 72 0.94 7.15 6.15
C ALA A 72 0.46 6.19 5.05
N LEU A 73 1.39 5.60 4.29
CA LEU A 73 1.10 4.64 3.22
C LEU A 73 1.22 3.17 3.66
N GLU A 74 1.21 2.90 4.98
CA GLU A 74 1.26 1.53 5.50
C GLU A 74 0.07 0.70 4.98
N GLY A 75 0.36 -0.47 4.40
CA GLY A 75 -0.63 -1.36 3.80
C GLY A 75 -1.03 -1.03 2.35
N TYR A 76 -0.67 0.15 1.81
CA TYR A 76 -0.97 0.52 0.44
C TYR A 76 0.18 0.25 -0.55
N LEU A 77 1.39 0.02 -0.05
CA LEU A 77 2.55 -0.33 -0.86
C LEU A 77 2.52 -1.82 -1.16
N PHE A 78 1.85 -2.20 -2.25
CA PHE A 78 1.51 -3.60 -2.54
C PHE A 78 2.76 -4.48 -2.67
N PRO A 79 2.81 -5.65 -2.00
CA PRO A 79 3.91 -6.60 -2.12
C PRO A 79 3.88 -7.30 -3.48
N ASP A 80 4.94 -7.16 -4.26
CA ASP A 80 5.09 -7.79 -5.57
C ASP A 80 6.56 -7.69 -6.03
N THR A 81 6.85 -8.21 -7.20
CA THR A 81 8.14 -8.03 -7.86
C THR A 81 8.07 -6.89 -8.86
N TYR A 82 8.86 -5.86 -8.62
CA TYR A 82 8.90 -4.63 -9.41
C TYR A 82 10.21 -4.50 -10.18
N GLU A 83 10.15 -3.81 -11.29
CA GLU A 83 11.32 -3.33 -12.03
C GLU A 83 11.47 -1.84 -11.76
N PHE A 84 12.50 -1.46 -11.02
CA PHE A 84 12.86 -0.08 -10.74
C PHE A 84 14.08 0.34 -11.55
N TYR A 85 14.22 1.63 -11.79
CA TYR A 85 15.49 2.16 -12.27
C TYR A 85 16.39 2.52 -11.09
N LYS A 86 17.67 2.26 -11.22
CA LYS A 86 18.65 2.73 -10.26
C LYS A 86 18.63 4.25 -10.17
N ASN A 87 18.72 4.78 -8.95
CA ASN A 87 18.59 6.20 -8.65
C ASN A 87 17.25 6.80 -9.17
N SER A 88 16.17 6.05 -9.06
CA SER A 88 14.81 6.56 -9.25
C SER A 88 14.47 7.61 -8.20
N THR A 89 13.51 8.46 -8.50
CA THR A 89 12.93 9.33 -7.49
C THR A 89 12.04 8.54 -6.53
N PRO A 90 11.87 8.97 -5.27
CA PRO A 90 10.92 8.37 -4.34
C PRO A 90 9.50 8.29 -4.92
N ARG A 91 9.10 9.32 -5.67
CA ARG A 91 7.83 9.37 -6.40
C ARG A 91 7.67 8.18 -7.34
N GLU A 92 8.65 7.97 -8.25
CA GLU A 92 8.60 6.87 -9.23
C GLU A 92 8.50 5.51 -8.56
N ALA A 93 9.19 5.31 -7.42
CA ALA A 93 9.16 4.06 -6.69
C ALA A 93 7.82 3.84 -5.97
N ILE A 94 7.35 4.83 -5.23
CA ILE A 94 6.11 4.73 -4.44
C ILE A 94 4.88 4.65 -5.35
N GLU A 95 4.77 5.53 -6.35
CA GLU A 95 3.62 5.51 -7.27
C GLU A 95 3.54 4.19 -8.06
N ARG A 96 4.66 3.53 -8.35
CA ARG A 96 4.65 2.21 -8.98
C ARG A 96 3.98 1.15 -8.10
N MET A 97 4.21 1.19 -6.79
CA MET A 97 3.57 0.28 -5.84
C MET A 97 2.09 0.63 -5.62
N LEU A 98 1.76 1.92 -5.57
CA LEU A 98 0.37 2.38 -5.48
C LEU A 98 -0.44 2.04 -6.73
N ASN A 99 0.14 2.20 -7.93
CA ASN A 99 -0.51 1.77 -9.19
C ASN A 99 -0.77 0.26 -9.20
N ASN A 100 0.13 -0.54 -8.64
CA ASN A 100 -0.10 -1.98 -8.53
C ASN A 100 -1.22 -2.28 -7.52
N PHE A 101 -1.27 -1.57 -6.39
CA PHE A 101 -2.37 -1.67 -5.44
C PHE A 101 -3.71 -1.37 -6.13
N GLU A 102 -3.81 -0.28 -6.86
CA GLU A 102 -5.01 0.09 -7.63
C GLU A 102 -5.43 -1.01 -8.61
N ASN A 103 -4.48 -1.56 -9.37
CA ASN A 103 -4.74 -2.61 -10.35
C ASN A 103 -5.22 -3.93 -9.74
N ARG A 104 -5.02 -4.13 -8.43
CA ARG A 104 -5.51 -5.32 -7.70
C ARG A 104 -6.96 -5.19 -7.25
N PHE A 105 -7.48 -3.96 -7.20
CA PHE A 105 -8.89 -3.72 -6.89
C PHE A 105 -9.71 -3.75 -8.18
N ASP A 106 -10.17 -4.95 -8.51
CA ASP A 106 -11.08 -5.16 -9.63
C ASP A 106 -12.55 -4.89 -9.25
N GLU A 107 -13.44 -4.94 -10.23
CA GLU A 107 -14.88 -4.71 -10.04
C GLU A 107 -15.49 -5.71 -9.05
N ASP A 108 -14.99 -6.94 -8.99
CA ASP A 108 -15.49 -7.98 -8.08
C ASP A 108 -15.11 -7.66 -6.62
N MET A 109 -13.91 -7.14 -6.39
CA MET A 109 -13.49 -6.68 -5.05
C MET A 109 -14.29 -5.47 -4.59
N ILE A 110 -14.52 -4.51 -5.47
CA ILE A 110 -15.36 -3.33 -5.18
C ILE A 110 -16.79 -3.77 -4.85
N ALA A 111 -17.38 -4.63 -5.66
CA ALA A 111 -18.72 -5.18 -5.40
C ALA A 111 -18.78 -5.98 -4.09
N SER A 112 -17.71 -6.67 -3.73
CA SER A 112 -17.60 -7.40 -2.46
C SER A 112 -17.57 -6.45 -1.26
N LEU A 113 -16.86 -5.33 -1.37
CA LEU A 113 -16.86 -4.27 -0.35
C LEU A 113 -18.24 -3.65 -0.17
N GLU A 114 -18.93 -3.34 -1.27
CA GLU A 114 -20.31 -2.84 -1.22
C GLU A 114 -21.26 -3.85 -0.56
N ASN A 115 -21.13 -5.13 -0.87
CA ASN A 115 -21.94 -6.19 -0.27
C ASN A 115 -21.62 -6.39 1.22
N LEU A 116 -20.37 -6.21 1.64
CA LEU A 116 -20.00 -6.17 3.05
C LEU A 116 -20.70 -5.00 3.75
N ASN A 117 -20.65 -3.81 3.19
CA ASN A 117 -21.25 -2.61 3.74
C ASN A 117 -22.77 -2.70 3.87
N LYS A 118 -23.46 -3.42 2.97
CA LYS A 118 -24.89 -3.71 3.10
C LYS A 118 -25.25 -4.58 4.32
N LYS A 119 -24.27 -5.35 4.83
CA LYS A 119 -24.46 -6.25 6.00
C LYS A 119 -24.06 -5.60 7.31
N VAL A 120 -23.38 -4.48 7.25
CA VAL A 120 -22.90 -3.75 8.43
C VAL A 120 -23.98 -2.76 8.86
N THR A 121 -24.36 -2.82 10.12
CA THR A 121 -25.43 -1.96 10.68
C THR A 121 -24.89 -0.65 11.24
N ASP A 122 -23.60 -0.53 11.50
CA ASP A 122 -22.97 0.54 12.27
C ASP A 122 -21.88 1.26 11.47
N GLY A 123 -22.22 1.83 10.32
CA GLY A 123 -21.31 2.57 9.46
C GLY A 123 -20.94 1.84 8.18
N SER A 124 -20.04 2.43 7.42
CA SER A 124 -19.48 1.82 6.21
C SER A 124 -17.97 1.62 6.38
N TYR A 125 -17.47 0.53 5.82
CA TYR A 125 -16.03 0.27 5.71
C TYR A 125 -15.52 0.86 4.41
N GLY A 126 -14.52 1.71 4.52
CA GLY A 126 -13.73 2.16 3.39
C GLY A 126 -12.56 1.20 3.11
N ILE A 127 -11.76 1.52 2.12
CA ILE A 127 -10.54 0.75 1.81
C ILE A 127 -9.58 0.72 2.98
N ARG A 128 -9.46 1.82 3.73
CA ARG A 128 -8.58 1.90 4.91
C ARG A 128 -8.91 0.83 5.95
N GLU A 129 -10.18 0.70 6.32
CA GLU A 129 -10.62 -0.29 7.29
C GLU A 129 -10.37 -1.72 6.79
N ILE A 130 -10.59 -1.96 5.50
CA ILE A 130 -10.31 -3.27 4.89
C ILE A 130 -8.82 -3.58 4.92
N VAL A 131 -7.96 -2.63 4.59
CA VAL A 131 -6.49 -2.80 4.65
C VAL A 131 -6.03 -3.08 6.08
N ILE A 132 -6.57 -2.38 7.08
CA ILE A 132 -6.28 -2.63 8.50
C ILE A 132 -6.72 -4.04 8.89
N ILE A 133 -7.95 -4.44 8.55
CA ILE A 133 -8.45 -5.79 8.86
C ILE A 133 -7.61 -6.86 8.16
N ALA A 134 -7.23 -6.65 6.90
CA ALA A 134 -6.37 -7.56 6.15
C ALA A 134 -5.00 -7.72 6.82
N SER A 135 -4.39 -6.63 7.28
CA SER A 135 -3.10 -6.67 7.97
C SER A 135 -3.16 -7.41 9.31
N LEU A 136 -4.29 -7.31 10.03
CA LEU A 136 -4.51 -8.09 11.25
C LEU A 136 -4.69 -9.58 10.93
N ILE A 137 -5.47 -9.92 9.91
CA ILE A 137 -5.65 -11.30 9.46
C ILE A 137 -4.30 -11.92 9.08
N GLU A 138 -3.48 -11.19 8.34
CA GLU A 138 -2.16 -11.65 7.93
C GLU A 138 -1.25 -11.94 9.12
N LYS A 139 -1.21 -11.05 10.12
CA LYS A 139 -0.40 -11.25 11.34
C LYS A 139 -0.86 -12.39 12.23
N GLU A 140 -2.18 -12.61 12.30
CA GLU A 140 -2.78 -13.66 13.13
C GLU A 140 -2.81 -15.04 12.44
N SER A 141 -2.67 -15.08 11.11
CA SER A 141 -2.68 -16.32 10.34
C SER A 141 -1.30 -16.99 10.38
N ALA A 142 -1.16 -18.08 11.13
CA ALA A 142 0.10 -18.81 11.26
C ALA A 142 0.35 -19.79 10.11
N ALA A 143 -0.71 -20.24 9.41
CA ALA A 143 -0.62 -21.21 8.33
C ALA A 143 -1.51 -20.85 7.12
N PRO A 144 -1.11 -21.29 5.90
CA PRO A 144 -1.94 -21.15 4.72
C PRO A 144 -3.34 -21.76 4.93
N GLY A 145 -4.39 -20.99 4.67
CA GLY A 145 -5.77 -21.43 4.80
C GLY A 145 -6.45 -21.10 6.13
N GLU A 146 -5.76 -20.56 7.13
CA GLU A 146 -6.36 -20.08 8.39
C GLU A 146 -7.03 -18.73 8.25
N SER A 147 -6.64 -17.92 7.28
CA SER A 147 -7.15 -16.57 7.07
C SER A 147 -8.68 -16.46 7.04
N PRO A 148 -9.47 -17.38 6.43
CA PRO A 148 -10.92 -17.30 6.49
C PRO A 148 -11.48 -17.48 7.91
N MET A 149 -10.85 -18.33 8.73
CA MET A 149 -11.27 -18.57 10.12
C MET A 149 -10.94 -17.36 10.99
N VAL A 150 -9.73 -16.84 10.88
CA VAL A 150 -9.26 -15.61 11.56
C VAL A 150 -10.15 -14.44 11.19
N SER A 151 -10.41 -14.25 9.89
CA SER A 151 -11.35 -13.26 9.37
C SER A 151 -12.72 -13.36 10.03
N GLY A 152 -13.30 -14.59 10.07
CA GLY A 152 -14.57 -14.85 10.72
C GLY A 152 -14.59 -14.45 12.20
N VAL A 153 -13.51 -14.70 12.94
CA VAL A 153 -13.38 -14.29 14.35
C VAL A 153 -13.35 -12.77 14.49
N ILE A 154 -12.53 -12.10 13.67
CA ILE A 154 -12.40 -10.65 13.68
C ILE A 154 -13.76 -10.00 13.36
N TYR A 155 -14.40 -10.41 12.27
CA TYR A 155 -15.72 -9.87 11.88
C TYR A 155 -16.79 -10.16 12.92
N ASN A 156 -16.83 -11.36 13.54
CA ASN A 156 -17.77 -11.66 14.61
C ASN A 156 -17.55 -10.75 15.83
N ARG A 157 -16.31 -10.43 16.18
CA ARG A 157 -16.01 -9.49 17.28
C ARG A 157 -16.40 -8.06 16.94
N LEU A 158 -16.22 -7.63 15.70
CA LEU A 158 -16.59 -6.30 15.25
C LEU A 158 -18.11 -6.10 15.15
N PHE A 159 -18.87 -7.12 14.68
CA PHE A 159 -20.27 -6.97 14.31
C PHE A 159 -21.27 -7.61 15.25
N ARG A 160 -20.95 -8.70 15.94
CA ARG A 160 -21.91 -9.45 16.74
C ARG A 160 -21.98 -9.06 18.20
N TRP A 161 -20.93 -8.43 18.73
CA TRP A 161 -20.93 -8.04 20.13
C TRP A 161 -21.34 -6.57 20.24
N GLY A 162 -22.66 -6.35 20.34
CA GLY A 162 -23.30 -5.04 20.43
C GLY A 162 -22.64 -4.10 21.43
N ASN A 163 -22.74 -2.87 21.14
CA ASN A 163 -22.39 -1.57 21.77
C ASN A 163 -21.40 -1.48 22.95
N ASN A 164 -20.88 -2.55 23.56
CA ASN A 164 -20.08 -2.42 24.77
C ASN A 164 -18.67 -3.03 24.74
N ARG A 165 -18.22 -3.68 23.67
CA ARG A 165 -16.84 -4.21 23.59
C ARG A 165 -16.34 -4.32 22.14
N LYS A 166 -16.08 -3.18 21.53
CA LYS A 166 -15.32 -3.12 20.25
C LYS A 166 -13.78 -3.29 20.46
N LEU A 167 -13.36 -4.07 21.46
CA LEU A 167 -11.97 -4.36 21.67
C LEU A 167 -11.62 -5.66 20.97
N LEU A 168 -10.76 -5.60 19.98
CA LEU A 168 -10.28 -6.78 19.26
C LEU A 168 -9.42 -7.67 20.17
N ASN A 169 -8.81 -7.11 21.24
CA ASN A 169 -7.86 -7.80 22.13
C ASN A 169 -6.87 -8.66 21.33
N ILE A 170 -6.25 -8.04 20.36
CA ILE A 170 -5.17 -8.60 19.55
C ILE A 170 -3.90 -8.05 20.15
N ASP A 171 -2.98 -8.93 20.60
CA ASP A 171 -1.70 -8.58 21.20
C ASP A 171 -0.67 -8.16 20.14
#